data_eedbdd0acd29b0e4945a3fce1b621593
#
_entry.id   eedbdd0acd29b0e4945a3fce1b621593
#
_cell.length_a   1.000
_cell.length_b   1.000
_cell.length_c   1.000
_cell.angle_alpha   90.00
_cell.angle_beta   90.00
_cell.angle_gamma   90.00
#
_symmetry.space_group_name_H-M   'P 1'
#
loop_
_entity.id
_entity.type
_entity.pdbx_description
1 polymer ?
#
loop_
_entity_poly.entity_id
_entity_poly.type
_entity_poly.pdbx_seq_one_letter_code
_entity_poly.pdbx_strand_id
1 'polypeptide(L)'
;MRSVSIAGWALFGLAIVAGSGGAQGKPTTLLAAHRGGALLWPENSLLAFRNAVALGADFIEFDVHLSRDGEVMVIHDPTLERTTNGQGAVRDRTVAELKALRLKDRAGVVTGETVPTLDEVIAVASQAGRRMLLEIKLDAGRARYPGIEEKVLALLDRHRMAGSTVVMAFEPATWKRMRELRPDLAVCALYSARMLGRTTLAAELETLRAAGVGFVGLEHTVVDMGALAQARQAGIQVGAWTVNDAAAMKRLIEAGVGVLITDQPDVAKALLGR
;
A
#
# COMPACT_ATOMS: atom_id res chain seq x y z
N MET A 1 -20.08 -22.31 40.98
CA MET A 1 -19.87 -22.65 39.58
C MET A 1 -20.69 -21.71 38.73
N ARG A 2 -20.06 -20.66 38.18
CA ARG A 2 -20.70 -19.72 37.25
C ARG A 2 -20.04 -19.93 35.90
N SER A 3 -20.82 -20.37 34.92
CA SER A 3 -20.41 -20.57 33.54
C SER A 3 -20.09 -19.24 32.89
N VAL A 4 -18.83 -19.07 32.42
CA VAL A 4 -18.41 -17.94 31.60
C VAL A 4 -18.84 -18.24 30.18
N SER A 5 -19.85 -17.50 29.72
CA SER A 5 -20.32 -17.51 28.34
C SER A 5 -19.28 -16.86 27.46
N ILE A 6 -18.71 -17.61 26.52
CA ILE A 6 -17.79 -17.09 25.49
C ILE A 6 -18.67 -16.35 24.47
N ALA A 7 -18.78 -15.04 24.64
CA ALA A 7 -19.47 -14.16 23.69
C ALA A 7 -18.64 -14.06 22.38
N GLY A 8 -19.36 -14.22 21.28
CA GLY A 8 -18.85 -14.38 19.94
C GLY A 8 -17.89 -13.29 19.47
N TRP A 9 -16.88 -13.72 18.78
CA TRP A 9 -15.98 -12.90 17.97
C TRP A 9 -16.76 -12.33 16.78
N ALA A 10 -17.14 -11.07 16.89
CA ALA A 10 -17.62 -10.34 15.72
C ALA A 10 -16.43 -10.11 14.79
N LEU A 11 -16.43 -10.84 13.68
CA LEU A 11 -15.57 -10.63 12.53
C LEU A 11 -15.89 -9.26 11.91
N PHE A 12 -15.29 -8.18 12.41
CA PHE A 12 -15.13 -6.94 11.66
C PHE A 12 -13.90 -7.07 10.77
N GLY A 13 -13.98 -8.01 9.82
CA GLY A 13 -13.10 -8.01 8.67
C GLY A 13 -13.47 -6.79 7.82
N LEU A 14 -12.49 -5.96 7.47
CA LEU A 14 -12.62 -4.94 6.44
C LEU A 14 -13.15 -5.64 5.18
N ALA A 15 -14.48 -5.60 4.96
CA ALA A 15 -15.10 -6.04 3.73
C ALA A 15 -14.69 -5.06 2.65
N ILE A 16 -13.51 -5.29 2.04
CA ILE A 16 -13.05 -4.53 0.88
C ILE A 16 -14.01 -4.74 -0.28
N VAL A 17 -14.77 -5.84 -0.27
CA VAL A 17 -15.94 -6.06 -1.13
C VAL A 17 -16.89 -7.05 -0.45
N ALA A 18 -17.94 -6.59 0.18
CA ALA A 18 -19.16 -7.34 0.33
C ALA A 18 -20.32 -6.47 -0.20
N GLY A 19 -20.52 -6.51 -1.48
CA GLY A 19 -21.81 -6.18 -2.07
C GLY A 19 -22.82 -7.23 -1.60
N SER A 20 -23.82 -6.81 -0.85
CA SER A 20 -24.97 -7.60 -0.43
C SER A 20 -25.65 -8.23 -1.62
N GLY A 21 -25.87 -9.52 -1.56
CA GLY A 21 -26.65 -10.47 -2.30
C GLY A 21 -27.43 -10.04 -3.53
N GLY A 22 -27.14 -10.75 -4.64
CA GLY A 22 -28.00 -10.81 -5.82
C GLY A 22 -27.16 -10.81 -7.11
N ALA A 23 -27.11 -11.97 -7.79
CA ALA A 23 -26.43 -12.25 -9.06
C ALA A 23 -24.88 -12.25 -8.97
N GLN A 24 -24.25 -13.30 -9.50
CA GLN A 24 -22.79 -13.47 -9.59
C GLN A 24 -22.17 -12.42 -10.54
N GLY A 25 -22.08 -11.16 -10.08
CA GLY A 25 -21.30 -10.12 -10.72
C GLY A 25 -19.82 -10.42 -10.56
N LYS A 26 -19.01 -10.25 -11.61
CA LYS A 26 -17.55 -10.30 -11.51
C LYS A 26 -17.09 -9.42 -10.36
N PRO A 27 -16.14 -9.86 -9.51
CA PRO A 27 -15.61 -9.03 -8.45
C PRO A 27 -15.06 -7.72 -9.06
N THR A 28 -15.46 -6.60 -8.48
CA THR A 28 -15.03 -5.28 -8.98
C THR A 28 -13.57 -5.05 -8.59
N THR A 29 -12.68 -4.94 -9.57
CA THR A 29 -11.29 -4.56 -9.35
C THR A 29 -11.20 -3.12 -8.86
N LEU A 30 -10.48 -2.89 -7.77
CA LEU A 30 -10.21 -1.57 -7.22
C LEU A 30 -8.93 -0.99 -7.80
N LEU A 31 -8.91 0.32 -8.00
CA LEU A 31 -7.77 1.06 -8.56
C LEU A 31 -6.94 1.70 -7.45
N ALA A 32 -5.65 1.38 -7.41
CA ALA A 32 -4.67 2.05 -6.57
C ALA A 32 -3.67 2.84 -7.41
N ALA A 33 -3.54 4.13 -7.13
CA ALA A 33 -2.56 5.00 -7.77
C ALA A 33 -1.21 4.83 -7.06
N HIS A 34 -0.29 4.06 -7.65
CA HIS A 34 1.05 3.75 -7.13
C HIS A 34 1.88 5.04 -7.00
N ARG A 35 2.31 5.36 -5.77
CA ARG A 35 2.98 6.62 -5.42
C ARG A 35 2.22 7.86 -5.90
N GLY A 36 0.89 7.76 -5.94
CA GLY A 36 0.00 8.80 -6.45
C GLY A 36 -0.17 8.84 -7.97
N GLY A 37 0.46 7.94 -8.74
CA GLY A 37 0.47 7.91 -10.21
C GLY A 37 1.80 8.39 -10.78
N ALA A 38 2.88 7.65 -10.51
CA ALA A 38 4.28 8.03 -10.75
C ALA A 38 4.66 8.27 -12.23
N LEU A 39 3.84 7.80 -13.18
CA LEU A 39 4.05 8.11 -14.60
C LEU A 39 3.39 9.43 -15.05
N LEU A 40 2.51 10.01 -14.22
CA LEU A 40 1.76 11.22 -14.54
C LEU A 40 2.27 12.44 -13.77
N TRP A 41 2.70 12.24 -12.52
CA TRP A 41 3.07 13.32 -11.60
C TRP A 41 4.32 12.95 -10.79
N PRO A 42 4.97 13.94 -10.13
CA PRO A 42 6.09 13.62 -9.22
C PRO A 42 5.67 12.62 -8.16
N GLU A 43 6.32 11.44 -8.14
CA GLU A 43 5.94 10.36 -7.24
C GLU A 43 5.98 10.78 -5.77
N ASN A 44 5.07 10.22 -4.95
CA ASN A 44 5.01 10.47 -3.52
C ASN A 44 4.88 11.97 -3.14
N SER A 45 4.29 12.79 -4.03
CA SER A 45 4.03 14.21 -3.77
C SER A 45 2.58 14.47 -3.36
N LEU A 46 2.34 15.57 -2.65
CA LEU A 46 0.97 15.97 -2.34
C LEU A 46 0.17 16.33 -3.60
N LEU A 47 0.83 16.83 -4.64
CA LEU A 47 0.21 17.05 -5.95
C LEU A 47 -0.29 15.74 -6.56
N ALA A 48 0.56 14.70 -6.58
CA ALA A 48 0.20 13.38 -7.11
C ALA A 48 -1.01 12.79 -6.37
N PHE A 49 -1.02 12.86 -5.05
CA PHE A 49 -2.13 12.32 -4.26
C PHE A 49 -3.44 13.08 -4.48
N ARG A 50 -3.41 14.43 -4.54
CA ARG A 50 -4.60 15.22 -4.87
C ARG A 50 -5.13 14.91 -6.26
N ASN A 51 -4.26 14.73 -7.23
CA ASN A 51 -4.63 14.38 -8.60
C ASN A 51 -5.19 12.95 -8.69
N ALA A 52 -4.60 11.97 -7.99
CA ALA A 52 -5.13 10.61 -7.90
C ALA A 52 -6.54 10.58 -7.27
N VAL A 53 -6.75 11.39 -6.23
CA VAL A 53 -8.07 11.59 -5.61
C VAL A 53 -9.06 12.19 -6.62
N ALA A 54 -8.69 13.25 -7.32
CA ALA A 54 -9.52 13.91 -8.32
C ALA A 54 -9.84 12.99 -9.52
N LEU A 55 -8.88 12.14 -9.91
CA LEU A 55 -9.06 11.11 -10.91
C LEU A 55 -10.09 10.05 -10.47
N GLY A 56 -10.29 9.86 -9.18
CA GLY A 56 -11.22 8.89 -8.62
C GLY A 56 -10.60 7.53 -8.29
N ALA A 57 -9.29 7.46 -8.04
CA ALA A 57 -8.64 6.27 -7.55
C ALA A 57 -9.29 5.80 -6.22
N ASP A 58 -9.47 4.49 -6.04
CA ASP A 58 -10.04 3.92 -4.82
C ASP A 58 -9.05 3.99 -3.66
N PHE A 59 -7.75 3.86 -3.98
CA PHE A 59 -6.64 4.00 -3.05
C PHE A 59 -5.60 4.98 -3.59
N ILE A 60 -5.02 5.76 -2.71
CA ILE A 60 -3.68 6.32 -2.93
C ILE A 60 -2.67 5.36 -2.30
N GLU A 61 -1.62 5.05 -3.03
CA GLU A 61 -0.55 4.19 -2.55
C GLU A 61 0.73 5.02 -2.39
N PHE A 62 1.51 4.73 -1.34
CA PHE A 62 2.74 5.46 -1.02
C PHE A 62 3.64 4.70 -0.05
N ASP A 63 4.90 5.16 0.05
CA ASP A 63 5.99 4.54 0.78
C ASP A 63 6.49 5.42 1.94
N VAL A 64 6.86 4.83 3.07
CA VAL A 64 7.32 5.61 4.22
C VAL A 64 8.66 5.16 4.78
N HIS A 65 9.44 6.16 5.23
CA HIS A 65 10.70 6.04 5.97
C HIS A 65 10.69 6.93 7.21
N LEU A 66 11.65 6.75 8.14
CA LEU A 66 11.88 7.70 9.24
C LEU A 66 13.00 8.68 8.92
N SER A 67 12.79 9.95 9.27
CA SER A 67 13.83 10.98 9.37
C SER A 67 14.73 10.74 10.59
N ARG A 68 15.84 11.46 10.70
CA ARG A 68 16.79 11.41 11.84
C ARG A 68 16.11 11.79 13.17
N ASP A 69 15.22 12.75 13.14
CA ASP A 69 14.45 13.22 14.30
C ASP A 69 13.14 12.45 14.52
N GLY A 70 12.94 11.36 13.74
CA GLY A 70 11.89 10.37 13.95
C GLY A 70 10.52 10.76 13.40
N GLU A 71 10.44 11.68 12.44
CA GLU A 71 9.22 11.97 11.70
C GLU A 71 9.02 10.94 10.57
N VAL A 72 7.76 10.55 10.29
CA VAL A 72 7.45 9.62 9.21
C VAL A 72 7.32 10.40 7.90
N MET A 73 8.26 10.18 6.99
CA MET A 73 8.36 10.86 5.69
C MET A 73 7.85 9.96 4.57
N VAL A 74 7.24 10.57 3.56
CA VAL A 74 6.69 9.85 2.39
C VAL A 74 7.64 9.98 1.21
N ILE A 75 8.37 8.90 0.92
CA ILE A 75 9.34 8.79 -0.16
C ILE A 75 9.64 7.30 -0.38
N HIS A 76 9.90 6.88 -1.64
CA HIS A 76 10.11 5.46 -1.94
C HIS A 76 11.52 4.96 -1.59
N ASP A 77 12.55 5.67 -2.06
CA ASP A 77 13.93 5.22 -1.89
C ASP A 77 14.44 5.58 -0.49
N PRO A 78 15.30 4.75 0.11
CA PRO A 78 15.93 5.09 1.37
C PRO A 78 16.98 6.20 1.22
N THR A 79 17.25 6.66 -0.02
CA THR A 79 18.18 7.75 -0.36
C THR A 79 17.51 8.79 -1.26
N LEU A 80 18.06 10.00 -1.32
CA LEU A 80 17.40 11.19 -1.84
C LEU A 80 17.65 11.48 -3.32
N GLU A 81 18.68 10.87 -3.92
CA GLU A 81 19.26 11.29 -5.21
C GLU A 81 18.30 11.17 -6.38
N ARG A 82 17.53 10.08 -6.43
CA ARG A 82 16.67 9.80 -7.59
C ARG A 82 15.49 10.75 -7.68
N THR A 83 14.80 10.98 -6.58
CA THR A 83 13.51 11.68 -6.56
C THR A 83 13.57 13.09 -6.00
N THR A 84 14.75 13.55 -5.52
CA THR A 84 14.92 14.91 -4.97
C THR A 84 16.17 15.59 -5.50
N ASN A 85 16.31 16.88 -5.22
CA ASN A 85 17.56 17.64 -5.44
C ASN A 85 18.57 17.47 -4.29
N GLY A 86 18.28 16.59 -3.31
CA GLY A 86 19.17 16.26 -2.19
C GLY A 86 20.04 15.03 -2.44
N GLN A 87 20.85 14.69 -1.44
CA GLN A 87 21.76 13.53 -1.45
C GLN A 87 21.81 12.86 -0.08
N GLY A 88 22.18 11.58 -0.04
CA GLY A 88 22.36 10.78 1.16
C GLY A 88 21.08 10.11 1.64
N ALA A 89 21.18 9.43 2.79
CA ALA A 89 20.07 8.63 3.30
C ALA A 89 19.01 9.52 3.98
N VAL A 90 17.74 9.16 3.79
CA VAL A 90 16.57 9.81 4.43
C VAL A 90 16.73 9.82 5.96
N ARG A 91 17.15 8.69 6.54
CA ARG A 91 17.37 8.53 7.99
C ARG A 91 18.42 9.46 8.59
N ASP A 92 19.28 10.04 7.77
CA ASP A 92 20.37 10.92 8.23
C ASP A 92 19.98 12.41 8.19
N ARG A 93 18.76 12.72 7.74
CA ARG A 93 18.22 14.07 7.60
C ARG A 93 17.06 14.29 8.58
N THR A 94 16.99 15.50 9.15
CA THR A 94 15.82 15.94 9.92
C THR A 94 14.62 16.23 9.01
N VAL A 95 13.42 16.28 9.58
CA VAL A 95 12.22 16.70 8.84
C VAL A 95 12.40 18.07 8.19
N ALA A 96 13.02 19.03 8.87
CA ALA A 96 13.27 20.37 8.35
C ALA A 96 14.20 20.33 7.12
N GLU A 97 15.27 19.54 7.15
CA GLU A 97 16.16 19.34 6.02
C GLU A 97 15.45 18.67 4.84
N LEU A 98 14.63 17.64 5.09
CA LEU A 98 13.86 16.93 4.06
C LEU A 98 12.79 17.82 3.42
N LYS A 99 12.09 18.63 4.20
CA LYS A 99 11.08 19.59 3.70
C LYS A 99 11.68 20.72 2.89
N ALA A 100 12.95 21.05 3.07
CA ALA A 100 13.66 22.04 2.25
C ALA A 100 14.00 21.52 0.85
N LEU A 101 14.00 20.20 0.63
CA LEU A 101 14.27 19.59 -0.67
C LEU A 101 13.07 19.74 -1.61
N ARG A 102 13.38 19.70 -2.92
CA ARG A 102 12.39 19.68 -3.99
C ARG A 102 12.37 18.33 -4.66
N LEU A 103 11.17 17.81 -4.88
CA LEU A 103 10.97 16.58 -5.64
C LEU A 103 11.26 16.81 -7.12
N LYS A 104 11.74 15.78 -7.77
CA LYS A 104 11.90 15.70 -9.23
C LYS A 104 10.71 14.99 -9.85
N ASP A 105 10.36 15.38 -11.06
CA ASP A 105 9.49 14.56 -11.89
C ASP A 105 10.24 13.36 -12.51
N ARG A 106 9.53 12.56 -13.28
CA ARG A 106 10.09 11.39 -13.98
C ARG A 106 11.23 11.72 -14.93
N ALA A 107 11.24 12.92 -15.51
CA ALA A 107 12.30 13.38 -16.39
C ALA A 107 13.53 13.91 -15.64
N GLY A 108 13.49 13.91 -14.29
CA GLY A 108 14.54 14.45 -13.43
C GLY A 108 14.49 15.95 -13.24
N VAL A 109 13.43 16.62 -13.72
CA VAL A 109 13.25 18.06 -13.57
C VAL A 109 12.77 18.36 -12.16
N VAL A 110 13.44 19.31 -11.48
CA VAL A 110 13.07 19.77 -10.14
C VAL A 110 11.75 20.53 -10.20
N THR A 111 10.80 20.16 -9.36
CA THR A 111 9.45 20.73 -9.30
C THR A 111 9.28 21.68 -8.12
N GLY A 112 8.07 22.21 -7.94
CA GLY A 112 7.69 22.96 -6.73
C GLY A 112 7.35 22.10 -5.52
N GLU A 113 7.17 20.78 -5.71
CA GLU A 113 6.76 19.86 -4.65
C GLU A 113 7.92 19.56 -3.70
N THR A 114 7.59 19.28 -2.43
CA THR A 114 8.53 18.90 -1.37
C THR A 114 8.25 17.48 -0.90
N VAL A 115 9.21 16.87 -0.18
CA VAL A 115 8.98 15.55 0.46
C VAL A 115 7.90 15.70 1.54
N PRO A 116 6.75 15.00 1.44
CA PRO A 116 5.69 15.13 2.42
C PRO A 116 5.99 14.34 3.70
N THR A 117 5.35 14.74 4.80
CA THR A 117 5.19 13.89 5.98
C THR A 117 3.99 12.97 5.80
N LEU A 118 3.94 11.87 6.56
CA LEU A 118 2.77 10.99 6.59
C LEU A 118 1.51 11.74 7.07
N ASP A 119 1.65 12.64 8.04
CA ASP A 119 0.54 13.46 8.55
C ASP A 119 -0.13 14.29 7.43
N GLU A 120 0.67 14.91 6.56
CA GLU A 120 0.18 15.67 5.40
C GLU A 120 -0.57 14.78 4.39
N VAL A 121 -0.06 13.58 4.12
CA VAL A 121 -0.70 12.63 3.17
C VAL A 121 -2.00 12.07 3.74
N ILE A 122 -2.01 11.70 5.02
CA ILE A 122 -3.24 11.25 5.69
C ILE A 122 -4.32 12.35 5.64
N ALA A 123 -3.94 13.63 5.84
CA ALA A 123 -4.89 14.73 5.74
C ALA A 123 -5.53 14.83 4.36
N VAL A 124 -4.77 14.65 3.26
CA VAL A 124 -5.31 14.62 1.89
C VAL A 124 -6.30 13.47 1.72
N ALA A 125 -5.93 12.24 2.14
CA ALA A 125 -6.77 11.06 2.03
C ALA A 125 -8.06 11.20 2.86
N SER A 126 -7.94 11.64 4.10
CA SER A 126 -9.06 11.82 5.03
C SER A 126 -10.08 12.83 4.54
N GLN A 127 -9.62 14.02 4.10
CA GLN A 127 -10.50 15.06 3.55
C GLN A 127 -11.28 14.60 2.33
N ALA A 128 -10.69 13.73 1.53
CA ALA A 128 -11.30 13.18 0.31
C ALA A 128 -12.08 11.88 0.54
N GLY A 129 -12.10 11.33 1.75
CA GLY A 129 -12.71 10.03 2.05
C GLY A 129 -12.08 8.87 1.28
N ARG A 130 -10.76 8.95 0.98
CA ARG A 130 -10.03 7.92 0.21
C ARG A 130 -9.30 6.97 1.12
N ARG A 131 -9.15 5.72 0.65
CA ARG A 131 -8.38 4.68 1.33
C ARG A 131 -6.91 4.78 0.97
N MET A 132 -6.07 4.19 1.80
CA MET A 132 -4.62 4.23 1.64
C MET A 132 -4.03 2.82 1.59
N LEU A 133 -3.04 2.63 0.71
CA LEU A 133 -2.07 1.55 0.76
C LEU A 133 -0.74 2.17 1.20
N LEU A 134 -0.29 1.86 2.41
CA LEU A 134 0.89 2.46 3.03
C LEU A 134 1.98 1.40 3.15
N GLU A 135 3.07 1.53 2.40
CA GLU A 135 4.21 0.63 2.49
C GLU A 135 5.25 1.14 3.48
N ILE A 136 5.57 0.34 4.50
CA ILE A 136 6.70 0.60 5.40
C ILE A 136 7.97 -0.01 4.79
N LYS A 137 8.94 0.85 4.50
CA LYS A 137 10.21 0.48 3.84
C LYS A 137 11.31 0.14 4.85
N LEU A 138 12.36 -0.50 4.35
CA LEU A 138 13.63 -0.68 5.04
C LEU A 138 14.56 0.51 4.77
N ASP A 139 15.49 0.77 5.68
CA ASP A 139 16.52 1.82 5.50
C ASP A 139 17.55 1.45 4.43
N ALA A 140 18.51 2.35 4.17
CA ALA A 140 19.57 2.14 3.18
C ALA A 140 20.47 0.94 3.50
N GLY A 141 20.58 0.54 4.76
CA GLY A 141 21.25 -0.68 5.21
C GLY A 141 20.40 -1.93 5.16
N ARG A 142 19.15 -1.84 4.64
CA ARG A 142 18.12 -2.90 4.63
C ARG A 142 17.69 -3.33 6.04
N ALA A 143 17.79 -2.45 7.01
CA ALA A 143 17.30 -2.66 8.38
C ALA A 143 15.93 -2.02 8.57
N ARG A 144 15.13 -2.58 9.49
CA ARG A 144 13.90 -1.96 9.94
C ARG A 144 14.21 -0.70 10.76
N TYR A 145 13.38 0.31 10.62
CA TYR A 145 13.44 1.49 11.49
C TYR A 145 12.86 1.16 12.87
N PRO A 146 13.59 1.37 13.97
CA PRO A 146 13.03 1.16 15.31
C PRO A 146 11.81 2.05 15.57
N GLY A 147 10.67 1.45 15.91
CA GLY A 147 9.48 2.18 16.32
C GLY A 147 8.67 2.84 15.18
N ILE A 148 8.97 2.55 13.90
CA ILE A 148 8.20 3.12 12.78
C ILE A 148 6.75 2.63 12.79
N GLU A 149 6.52 1.39 13.17
CA GLU A 149 5.20 0.78 13.22
C GLU A 149 4.29 1.49 14.24
N GLU A 150 4.82 1.78 15.42
CA GLU A 150 4.11 2.52 16.48
C GLU A 150 3.80 3.95 16.07
N LYS A 151 4.74 4.61 15.36
CA LYS A 151 4.55 5.98 14.86
C LYS A 151 3.49 6.04 13.76
N VAL A 152 3.52 5.10 12.82
CA VAL A 152 2.50 4.98 11.77
C VAL A 152 1.13 4.78 12.40
N LEU A 153 0.99 3.84 13.35
CA LEU A 153 -0.28 3.61 14.05
C LEU A 153 -0.78 4.84 14.78
N ALA A 154 0.10 5.55 15.50
CA ALA A 154 -0.28 6.75 16.23
C ALA A 154 -0.83 7.84 15.30
N LEU A 155 -0.26 8.00 14.09
CA LEU A 155 -0.76 8.94 13.08
C LEU A 155 -2.11 8.48 12.50
N LEU A 156 -2.25 7.18 12.16
CA LEU A 156 -3.51 6.63 11.68
C LEU A 156 -4.65 6.77 12.70
N ASP A 157 -4.37 6.57 13.98
CA ASP A 157 -5.35 6.73 15.06
C ASP A 157 -5.73 8.18 15.27
N ARG A 158 -4.75 9.11 15.26
CA ARG A 158 -4.99 10.56 15.38
C ARG A 158 -6.00 11.03 14.33
N HIS A 159 -5.88 10.56 13.11
CA HIS A 159 -6.75 10.92 12.00
C HIS A 159 -7.97 9.99 11.83
N ARG A 160 -8.12 8.95 12.67
CA ARG A 160 -9.17 7.92 12.55
C ARG A 160 -9.17 7.21 11.21
N MET A 161 -7.98 7.01 10.63
CA MET A 161 -7.79 6.41 9.30
C MET A 161 -7.35 4.95 9.33
N ALA A 162 -7.17 4.32 10.51
CA ALA A 162 -6.78 2.92 10.61
C ALA A 162 -7.72 1.98 9.85
N GLY A 163 -9.04 2.18 9.93
CA GLY A 163 -10.05 1.40 9.21
C GLY A 163 -10.09 1.64 7.69
N SER A 164 -9.41 2.69 7.19
CA SER A 164 -9.33 3.04 5.77
C SER A 164 -7.92 2.84 5.19
N THR A 165 -7.02 2.18 5.95
CA THR A 165 -5.64 1.96 5.57
C THR A 165 -5.30 0.48 5.55
N VAL A 166 -4.60 0.03 4.52
CA VAL A 166 -3.89 -1.25 4.49
C VAL A 166 -2.41 -0.94 4.62
N VAL A 167 -1.75 -1.46 5.67
CA VAL A 167 -0.31 -1.32 5.83
C VAL A 167 0.39 -2.47 5.12
N MET A 168 1.33 -2.15 4.24
CA MET A 168 2.05 -3.10 3.40
C MET A 168 3.52 -3.18 3.79
N ALA A 169 4.13 -4.34 3.63
CA ALA A 169 5.58 -4.50 3.74
C ALA A 169 6.08 -5.77 3.04
N PHE A 170 7.29 -5.68 2.50
CA PHE A 170 8.07 -6.84 2.05
C PHE A 170 8.71 -7.59 3.23
N GLU A 171 9.06 -6.86 4.30
CA GLU A 171 9.71 -7.43 5.48
C GLU A 171 8.68 -8.10 6.41
N PRO A 172 8.76 -9.43 6.61
CA PRO A 172 7.76 -10.14 7.41
C PRO A 172 7.67 -9.65 8.85
N ALA A 173 8.79 -9.23 9.46
CA ALA A 173 8.78 -8.73 10.84
C ALA A 173 7.97 -7.43 10.98
N THR A 174 7.90 -6.60 9.93
CA THR A 174 7.12 -5.36 9.91
C THR A 174 5.61 -5.64 9.93
N TRP A 175 5.08 -6.42 8.96
CA TRP A 175 3.63 -6.68 8.94
C TRP A 175 3.17 -7.57 10.12
N LYS A 176 4.03 -8.46 10.64
CA LYS A 176 3.77 -9.19 11.89
C LYS A 176 3.64 -8.23 13.07
N ARG A 177 4.60 -7.29 13.21
CA ARG A 177 4.56 -6.27 14.26
C ARG A 177 3.31 -5.41 14.20
N MET A 178 2.88 -4.99 13.00
CA MET A 178 1.63 -4.25 12.82
C MET A 178 0.42 -5.05 13.30
N ARG A 179 0.36 -6.35 13.00
CA ARG A 179 -0.70 -7.26 13.49
C ARG A 179 -0.68 -7.45 15.01
N GLU A 180 0.50 -7.51 15.62
CA GLU A 180 0.63 -7.59 17.08
C GLU A 180 0.11 -6.32 17.75
N LEU A 181 0.52 -5.15 17.24
CA LEU A 181 0.13 -3.85 17.79
C LEU A 181 -1.37 -3.57 17.61
N ARG A 182 -1.92 -3.94 16.46
CA ARG A 182 -3.31 -3.67 16.10
C ARG A 182 -3.91 -4.87 15.34
N PRO A 183 -4.51 -5.85 16.04
CA PRO A 183 -5.06 -7.06 15.41
C PRO A 183 -6.20 -6.84 14.40
N ASP A 184 -6.91 -5.74 14.47
CA ASP A 184 -7.99 -5.36 13.55
C ASP A 184 -7.50 -4.55 12.33
N LEU A 185 -6.23 -4.12 12.30
CA LEU A 185 -5.67 -3.40 11.16
C LEU A 185 -5.51 -4.33 9.95
N ALA A 186 -5.93 -3.84 8.79
CA ALA A 186 -5.63 -4.53 7.54
C ALA A 186 -4.14 -4.43 7.21
N VAL A 187 -3.49 -5.57 7.02
CA VAL A 187 -2.09 -5.65 6.59
C VAL A 187 -1.96 -6.46 5.33
N CYS A 188 -0.96 -6.15 4.52
CA CYS A 188 -0.65 -6.80 3.26
C CYS A 188 0.83 -7.20 3.24
N ALA A 189 1.11 -8.47 3.00
CA ALA A 189 2.47 -8.94 2.73
C ALA A 189 2.76 -8.80 1.24
N LEU A 190 3.92 -8.24 0.90
CA LEU A 190 4.36 -8.02 -0.48
C LEU A 190 5.35 -9.11 -0.92
N TYR A 191 5.14 -9.67 -2.11
CA TYR A 191 6.03 -10.68 -2.70
C TYR A 191 6.38 -10.34 -4.14
N SER A 192 7.67 -10.25 -4.42
CA SER A 192 8.17 -10.21 -5.80
C SER A 192 8.28 -11.62 -6.39
N ALA A 193 8.35 -11.70 -7.72
CA ALA A 193 8.63 -12.95 -8.43
C ALA A 193 9.93 -13.63 -7.92
N ARG A 194 10.96 -12.82 -7.63
CA ARG A 194 12.23 -13.32 -7.05
C ARG A 194 12.05 -13.96 -5.67
N MET A 195 11.19 -13.41 -4.83
CA MET A 195 10.90 -13.98 -3.50
C MET A 195 10.16 -15.31 -3.65
N LEU A 196 9.13 -15.36 -4.49
CA LEU A 196 8.37 -16.57 -4.77
C LEU A 196 9.19 -17.65 -5.52
N GLY A 197 10.27 -17.27 -6.20
CA GLY A 197 11.24 -18.23 -6.77
C GLY A 197 12.04 -19.02 -5.72
N ARG A 198 11.95 -18.64 -4.42
CA ARG A 198 12.62 -19.32 -3.29
C ARG A 198 11.66 -20.13 -2.40
N THR A 199 10.38 -19.99 -2.64
CA THR A 199 9.28 -20.63 -1.91
C THR A 199 8.13 -20.89 -2.89
N THR A 200 6.96 -21.26 -2.42
CA THR A 200 5.77 -21.39 -3.25
C THR A 200 4.69 -20.42 -2.78
N LEU A 201 3.87 -19.93 -3.71
CA LEU A 201 2.74 -19.09 -3.35
C LEU A 201 1.81 -19.79 -2.35
N ALA A 202 1.58 -21.09 -2.53
CA ALA A 202 0.74 -21.89 -1.62
C ALA A 202 1.26 -21.89 -0.18
N ALA A 203 2.58 -22.04 0.02
CA ALA A 203 3.20 -22.02 1.35
C ALA A 203 3.09 -20.63 2.01
N GLU A 204 3.29 -19.56 1.21
CA GLU A 204 3.14 -18.19 1.72
C GLU A 204 1.68 -17.89 2.06
N LEU A 205 0.73 -18.26 1.23
CA LEU A 205 -0.70 -18.08 1.53
C LEU A 205 -1.13 -18.82 2.80
N GLU A 206 -0.63 -20.02 3.04
CA GLU A 206 -0.89 -20.75 4.28
C GLU A 206 -0.31 -20.01 5.51
N THR A 207 0.91 -19.48 5.39
CA THR A 207 1.55 -18.66 6.44
C THR A 207 0.73 -17.40 6.73
N LEU A 208 0.27 -16.71 5.70
CA LEU A 208 -0.55 -15.51 5.83
C LEU A 208 -1.92 -15.81 6.45
N ARG A 209 -2.56 -16.90 6.00
CA ARG A 209 -3.84 -17.36 6.55
C ARG A 209 -3.71 -17.67 8.04
N ALA A 210 -2.64 -18.39 8.45
CA ALA A 210 -2.38 -18.71 9.84
C ALA A 210 -2.12 -17.45 10.70
N ALA A 211 -1.53 -16.41 10.11
CA ALA A 211 -1.31 -15.12 10.76
C ALA A 211 -2.54 -14.19 10.72
N GLY A 212 -3.66 -14.61 10.12
CA GLY A 212 -4.86 -13.79 9.96
C GLY A 212 -4.69 -12.61 8.99
N VAL A 213 -3.77 -12.71 8.02
CA VAL A 213 -3.52 -11.71 6.99
C VAL A 213 -4.44 -12.00 5.80
N GLY A 214 -5.37 -11.10 5.53
CA GLY A 214 -6.39 -11.26 4.47
C GLY A 214 -6.04 -10.61 3.13
N PHE A 215 -4.82 -10.04 2.97
CA PHE A 215 -4.42 -9.38 1.74
C PHE A 215 -2.96 -9.66 1.40
N VAL A 216 -2.68 -9.97 0.13
CA VAL A 216 -1.33 -10.19 -0.41
C VAL A 216 -1.11 -9.32 -1.64
N GLY A 217 0.04 -8.63 -1.71
CA GLY A 217 0.47 -7.88 -2.87
C GLY A 217 1.50 -8.67 -3.67
N LEU A 218 1.18 -9.03 -4.89
CA LEU A 218 2.03 -9.84 -5.78
C LEU A 218 2.56 -9.01 -6.94
N GLU A 219 3.82 -9.20 -7.30
CA GLU A 219 4.33 -8.71 -8.57
C GLU A 219 3.48 -9.28 -9.71
N HIS A 220 3.01 -8.42 -10.62
CA HIS A 220 1.98 -8.77 -11.62
C HIS A 220 2.37 -9.92 -12.55
N THR A 221 3.67 -10.19 -12.71
CA THR A 221 4.22 -11.25 -13.55
C THR A 221 3.92 -12.64 -13.01
N VAL A 222 3.64 -12.78 -11.71
CA VAL A 222 3.28 -14.05 -11.07
C VAL A 222 1.77 -14.17 -10.80
N VAL A 223 0.98 -13.20 -11.25
CA VAL A 223 -0.47 -13.21 -11.06
C VAL A 223 -1.15 -13.80 -12.30
N ASP A 224 -1.62 -15.02 -12.16
CA ASP A 224 -2.44 -15.75 -13.15
C ASP A 224 -3.74 -16.27 -12.51
N MET A 225 -4.55 -16.97 -13.28
CA MET A 225 -5.81 -17.56 -12.81
C MET A 225 -5.58 -18.58 -11.67
N GLY A 226 -4.45 -19.31 -11.72
CA GLY A 226 -4.08 -20.29 -10.71
C GLY A 226 -3.73 -19.60 -9.38
N ALA A 227 -2.92 -18.54 -9.42
CA ALA A 227 -2.56 -17.73 -8.26
C ALA A 227 -3.80 -17.09 -7.61
N LEU A 228 -4.71 -16.52 -8.43
CA LEU A 228 -5.96 -15.95 -7.94
C LEU A 228 -6.89 -17.00 -7.32
N ALA A 229 -6.96 -18.20 -7.90
CA ALA A 229 -7.75 -19.30 -7.34
C ALA A 229 -7.19 -19.78 -6.00
N GLN A 230 -5.87 -19.98 -5.88
CA GLN A 230 -5.21 -20.36 -4.62
C GLN A 230 -5.46 -19.32 -3.52
N ALA A 231 -5.27 -18.02 -3.83
CA ALA A 231 -5.51 -16.95 -2.86
C ALA A 231 -6.98 -16.92 -2.42
N ARG A 232 -7.93 -17.08 -3.34
CA ARG A 232 -9.36 -17.14 -3.04
C ARG A 232 -9.71 -18.32 -2.13
N GLN A 233 -9.13 -19.52 -2.37
CA GLN A 233 -9.30 -20.69 -1.51
C GLN A 233 -8.76 -20.45 -0.10
N ALA A 234 -7.67 -19.69 0.03
CA ALA A 234 -7.11 -19.27 1.31
C ALA A 234 -7.89 -18.15 2.00
N GLY A 235 -8.92 -17.56 1.35
CA GLY A 235 -9.64 -16.39 1.85
C GLY A 235 -8.83 -15.10 1.80
N ILE A 236 -7.81 -15.02 0.93
CA ILE A 236 -6.88 -13.90 0.82
C ILE A 236 -7.15 -13.14 -0.49
N GLN A 237 -7.25 -11.83 -0.40
CA GLN A 237 -7.36 -10.95 -1.57
C GLN A 237 -5.99 -10.69 -2.19
N VAL A 238 -5.96 -10.49 -3.51
CA VAL A 238 -4.73 -10.21 -4.26
C VAL A 238 -4.74 -8.78 -4.79
N GLY A 239 -3.68 -8.03 -4.49
CA GLY A 239 -3.28 -6.83 -5.23
C GLY A 239 -2.14 -7.14 -6.18
N ALA A 240 -2.20 -6.65 -7.42
CA ALA A 240 -1.13 -6.80 -8.40
C ALA A 240 -0.37 -5.49 -8.58
N TRP A 241 0.96 -5.51 -8.44
CA TRP A 241 1.85 -4.35 -8.56
C TRP A 241 3.06 -4.67 -9.45
N THR A 242 3.78 -3.74 -10.06
CA THR A 242 3.25 -2.49 -10.56
C THR A 242 2.82 -2.72 -11.99
N VAL A 243 1.55 -2.56 -12.29
CA VAL A 243 0.97 -2.93 -13.58
C VAL A 243 0.88 -1.69 -14.47
N ASN A 244 1.83 -1.52 -15.39
CA ASN A 244 1.91 -0.34 -16.26
C ASN A 244 1.63 -0.64 -17.74
N ASP A 245 1.54 -1.90 -18.12
CA ASP A 245 1.14 -2.32 -19.47
C ASP A 245 -0.38 -2.48 -19.57
N ALA A 246 -1.00 -1.83 -20.55
CA ALA A 246 -2.46 -1.83 -20.71
C ALA A 246 -3.04 -3.23 -20.99
N ALA A 247 -2.30 -4.11 -21.71
CA ALA A 247 -2.74 -5.48 -21.95
C ALA A 247 -2.68 -6.32 -20.68
N ALA A 248 -1.65 -6.13 -19.86
CA ALA A 248 -1.55 -6.75 -18.54
C ALA A 248 -2.66 -6.24 -17.58
N MET A 249 -2.96 -4.94 -17.57
CA MET A 249 -4.08 -4.38 -16.82
C MET A 249 -5.39 -5.05 -17.21
N LYS A 250 -5.69 -5.09 -18.52
CA LYS A 250 -6.93 -5.71 -19.04
C LYS A 250 -7.02 -7.17 -18.61
N ARG A 251 -5.97 -7.96 -18.83
CA ARG A 251 -5.90 -9.37 -18.43
C ARG A 251 -6.19 -9.58 -16.94
N LEU A 252 -5.59 -8.77 -16.08
CA LEU A 252 -5.75 -8.88 -14.62
C LEU A 252 -7.14 -8.46 -14.15
N ILE A 253 -7.72 -7.41 -14.76
CA ILE A 253 -9.09 -6.98 -14.51
C ILE A 253 -10.08 -8.09 -14.94
N GLU A 254 -9.90 -8.68 -16.11
CA GLU A 254 -10.73 -9.79 -16.61
C GLU A 254 -10.61 -11.03 -15.73
N ALA A 255 -9.43 -11.30 -15.18
CA ALA A 255 -9.17 -12.38 -14.23
C ALA A 255 -9.78 -12.14 -12.84
N GLY A 256 -10.19 -10.90 -12.55
CA GLY A 256 -10.83 -10.53 -11.27
C GLY A 256 -9.81 -10.31 -10.14
N VAL A 257 -8.67 -9.66 -10.44
CA VAL A 257 -7.75 -9.19 -9.39
C VAL A 257 -8.47 -8.20 -8.46
N GLY A 258 -8.23 -8.30 -7.15
CA GLY A 258 -8.91 -7.46 -6.18
C GLY A 258 -8.51 -5.99 -6.25
N VAL A 259 -7.19 -5.73 -6.35
CA VAL A 259 -6.63 -4.36 -6.47
C VAL A 259 -5.59 -4.32 -7.59
N LEU A 260 -5.72 -3.34 -8.47
CA LEU A 260 -4.76 -3.04 -9.53
C LEU A 260 -3.92 -1.82 -9.10
N ILE A 261 -2.63 -2.03 -8.86
CA ILE A 261 -1.69 -0.99 -8.40
C ILE A 261 -0.83 -0.56 -9.59
N THR A 262 -0.93 0.72 -9.99
CA THR A 262 -0.34 1.22 -11.24
C THR A 262 0.16 2.65 -11.14
N ASP A 263 1.22 2.97 -11.90
CA ASP A 263 1.71 4.33 -12.12
C ASP A 263 0.87 5.11 -13.13
N GLN A 264 -0.04 4.43 -13.86
CA GLN A 264 -0.93 5.00 -14.88
C GLN A 264 -2.40 4.83 -14.48
N PRO A 265 -2.85 5.51 -13.41
CA PRO A 265 -4.22 5.33 -12.91
C PRO A 265 -5.29 5.84 -13.88
N ASP A 266 -4.96 6.73 -14.81
CA ASP A 266 -5.82 7.20 -15.89
C ASP A 266 -6.15 6.09 -16.90
N VAL A 267 -5.13 5.34 -17.35
CA VAL A 267 -5.29 4.19 -18.25
C VAL A 267 -6.11 3.10 -17.56
N ALA A 268 -5.77 2.76 -16.32
CA ALA A 268 -6.51 1.75 -15.56
C ALA A 268 -7.97 2.14 -15.33
N LYS A 269 -8.24 3.43 -15.03
CA LYS A 269 -9.61 3.95 -14.88
C LYS A 269 -10.43 3.75 -16.16
N ALA A 270 -9.87 4.09 -17.32
CA ALA A 270 -10.53 3.88 -18.61
C ALA A 270 -10.85 2.40 -18.87
N LEU A 271 -9.92 1.50 -18.58
CA LEU A 271 -10.11 0.04 -18.72
C LEU A 271 -11.16 -0.52 -17.74
N LEU A 272 -11.36 0.10 -16.59
CA LEU A 272 -12.39 -0.25 -15.62
C LEU A 272 -13.78 0.33 -15.98
N GLY A 273 -13.88 1.16 -17.03
CA GLY A 273 -15.13 1.75 -17.47
C GLY A 273 -15.70 2.81 -16.53
N ARG A 274 -14.79 3.55 -15.86
CA ARG A 274 -15.15 4.57 -14.86
C ARG A 274 -14.84 5.99 -15.33
#